data_1d2fa2d10ab65a95bedc882060b70c70
#
_entry.id   1d2fa2d10ab65a95bedc882060b70c70
#
_cell.length_a   1.000
_cell.length_b   1.000
_cell.length_c   1.000
_cell.angle_alpha   90.00
_cell.angle_beta   90.00
_cell.angle_gamma   90.00
#
_symmetry.space_group_name_H-M   'P 1'
#
loop_
_entity.id
_entity.type
_entity.pdbx_description
1 polymer ?
#
loop_
_entity_poly.entity_id
_entity_poly.type
_entity_poly.pdbx_seq_one_letter_code
_entity_poly.pdbx_strand_id
1 'polypeptide(L)'
;MSVVSPHLAGLFIPSPGQGVWHLGPLPIRAYALCIIVGVIAAVWYGERRWVERGGIRGQVSDVAIWAVPFGLIGARLYHVATDHDLYFGPGKHPIEALEIWHGGLGIWGAIAGGALGATVAARRMGIRMLPLMDALAPGLLLAQAIGRWGNYFNQELFGRPTTLPWGLKIDAAHRPDGFEQFATFHPTYLYECLWNLGGMGLLVWADRRFRLGYGRVFALYVMIYTAGRGWIESLRIDTIELDNVLGLRWGVWMSIILFVLAAAYFLWSLRARPGRESSPYVEGRGPAAEPSVSSGQSHDGLDQVEDDDDDDEDDDVAAPDDVPAGETGSSSTTSKDP
;
A
#
# COMPACT_ATOMS: atom_id res chain seq x y z
N MET A 1 35.74 -36.75 -0.04
CA MET A 1 36.41 -35.45 -0.25
C MET A 1 35.98 -34.91 -1.61
N SER A 2 34.87 -34.15 -1.63
CA SER A 2 34.42 -33.48 -2.85
C SER A 2 35.08 -32.11 -2.91
N VAL A 3 35.96 -31.96 -3.91
CA VAL A 3 36.62 -30.68 -4.20
C VAL A 3 35.59 -29.70 -4.67
N VAL A 4 35.20 -28.78 -3.81
CA VAL A 4 34.36 -27.61 -4.15
C VAL A 4 35.23 -26.72 -5.04
N SER A 5 34.87 -26.60 -6.31
CA SER A 5 35.52 -25.73 -7.28
C SER A 5 35.56 -24.29 -6.80
N PRO A 6 36.71 -23.60 -6.75
CA PRO A 6 36.87 -22.28 -6.16
C PRO A 6 36.28 -21.12 -6.99
N HIS A 7 35.64 -21.38 -8.12
CA HIS A 7 35.22 -20.32 -9.07
C HIS A 7 33.80 -19.78 -8.91
N LEU A 8 33.00 -20.30 -7.96
CA LEU A 8 31.67 -19.76 -7.65
C LEU A 8 31.58 -19.05 -6.27
N ALA A 9 32.70 -18.80 -5.64
CA ALA A 9 32.80 -18.22 -4.29
C ALA A 9 32.49 -16.71 -4.21
N GLY A 10 31.90 -16.11 -5.24
CA GLY A 10 31.73 -14.65 -5.31
C GLY A 10 30.33 -14.09 -5.55
N LEU A 11 29.34 -14.92 -5.87
CA LEU A 11 28.00 -14.43 -6.16
C LEU A 11 27.06 -14.82 -5.01
N PHE A 12 26.74 -13.88 -4.17
CA PHE A 12 25.69 -13.96 -3.15
C PHE A 12 25.18 -12.54 -2.86
N ILE A 13 23.97 -12.43 -2.35
CA ILE A 13 23.42 -11.16 -1.85
C ILE A 13 23.96 -10.97 -0.43
N PRO A 14 24.77 -9.92 -0.16
CA PRO A 14 25.23 -9.65 1.19
C PRO A 14 24.07 -9.21 2.07
N SER A 15 24.05 -9.61 3.33
CA SER A 15 23.15 -9.01 4.33
C SER A 15 23.72 -7.68 4.82
N PRO A 16 22.86 -6.71 5.19
CA PRO A 16 23.30 -5.47 5.78
C PRO A 16 23.87 -5.73 7.18
N GLY A 17 25.00 -5.12 7.49
CA GLY A 17 25.64 -5.26 8.81
C GLY A 17 24.90 -4.55 9.94
N GLN A 18 23.88 -3.74 9.61
CA GLN A 18 23.13 -2.95 10.59
C GLN A 18 21.70 -2.72 10.12
N GLY A 19 20.73 -3.05 10.98
CA GLY A 19 19.30 -2.80 10.78
C GLY A 19 18.72 -1.75 11.72
N VAL A 20 19.51 -1.23 12.66
CA VAL A 20 19.08 -0.25 13.67
C VAL A 20 20.11 0.86 13.75
N TRP A 21 19.66 2.09 13.62
CA TRP A 21 20.48 3.30 13.82
C TRP A 21 19.97 4.06 15.05
N HIS A 22 20.85 4.78 15.72
CA HIS A 22 20.48 5.56 16.91
C HIS A 22 20.61 7.06 16.61
N LEU A 23 19.50 7.77 16.75
CA LEU A 23 19.48 9.24 16.75
C LEU A 23 19.33 9.72 18.19
N GLY A 24 20.47 9.87 18.88
CA GLY A 24 20.47 10.04 20.33
C GLY A 24 19.87 8.82 21.04
N PRO A 25 18.88 8.99 21.92
CA PRO A 25 18.23 7.86 22.62
C PRO A 25 17.20 7.10 21.75
N LEU A 26 16.85 7.60 20.55
CA LEU A 26 15.81 7.04 19.70
C LEU A 26 16.39 5.98 18.75
N PRO A 27 16.01 4.69 18.86
CA PRO A 27 16.39 3.66 17.90
C PRO A 27 15.53 3.76 16.65
N ILE A 28 16.16 4.02 15.50
CA ILE A 28 15.52 4.01 14.19
C ILE A 28 15.76 2.64 13.56
N ARG A 29 14.70 1.86 13.43
CA ARG A 29 14.74 0.51 12.86
C ARG A 29 14.37 0.54 11.38
N ALA A 30 15.22 -0.03 10.52
CA ALA A 30 14.94 -0.17 9.08
C ALA A 30 13.59 -0.84 8.82
N TYR A 31 13.26 -1.86 9.61
CA TYR A 31 11.98 -2.56 9.53
C TYR A 31 10.78 -1.62 9.70
N ALA A 32 10.82 -0.75 10.71
CA ALA A 32 9.76 0.24 10.93
C ALA A 32 9.66 1.25 9.78
N LEU A 33 10.81 1.70 9.25
CA LEU A 33 10.85 2.60 8.09
C LEU A 33 10.23 1.93 6.86
N CYS A 34 10.54 0.67 6.58
CA CYS A 34 9.94 -0.08 5.48
C CYS A 34 8.41 -0.18 5.61
N ILE A 35 7.89 -0.40 6.84
CA ILE A 35 6.44 -0.42 7.08
C ILE A 35 5.85 0.95 6.82
N ILE A 36 6.43 2.03 7.33
CA ILE A 36 5.93 3.40 7.13
C ILE A 36 5.90 3.75 5.64
N VAL A 37 7.00 3.50 4.92
CA VAL A 37 7.06 3.73 3.46
C VAL A 37 6.02 2.87 2.73
N GLY A 38 5.84 1.63 3.16
CA GLY A 38 4.81 0.74 2.62
C GLY A 38 3.40 1.30 2.80
N VAL A 39 3.06 1.79 3.99
CA VAL A 39 1.76 2.42 4.27
C VAL A 39 1.56 3.68 3.42
N ILE A 40 2.56 4.56 3.34
CA ILE A 40 2.50 5.77 2.51
C ILE A 40 2.29 5.39 1.04
N ALA A 41 3.01 4.40 0.53
CA ALA A 41 2.86 3.91 -0.85
C ALA A 41 1.47 3.31 -1.10
N ALA A 42 0.92 2.54 -0.14
CA ALA A 42 -0.42 1.99 -0.25
C ALA A 42 -1.50 3.08 -0.28
N VAL A 43 -1.40 4.08 0.60
CA VAL A 43 -2.33 5.21 0.64
C VAL A 43 -2.25 6.01 -0.66
N TRP A 44 -1.04 6.39 -1.08
CA TRP A 44 -0.81 7.16 -2.30
C TRP A 44 -1.35 6.45 -3.55
N TYR A 45 -1.08 5.14 -3.69
CA TYR A 45 -1.56 4.38 -4.83
C TYR A 45 -3.04 4.08 -4.75
N GLY A 46 -3.54 3.75 -3.55
CA GLY A 46 -4.96 3.55 -3.27
C GLY A 46 -5.79 4.78 -3.57
N GLU A 47 -5.29 5.98 -3.20
CA GLU A 47 -5.93 7.26 -3.47
C GLU A 47 -6.14 7.51 -4.98
N ARG A 48 -5.10 7.25 -5.79
CA ARG A 48 -5.22 7.36 -7.26
C ARG A 48 -6.30 6.45 -7.81
N ARG A 49 -6.31 5.20 -7.36
CA ARG A 49 -7.31 4.22 -7.80
C ARG A 49 -8.71 4.50 -7.28
N TRP A 50 -8.79 5.10 -6.09
CA TRP A 50 -10.06 5.53 -5.51
C TRP A 50 -10.71 6.63 -6.36
N VAL A 51 -9.93 7.63 -6.75
CA VAL A 51 -10.37 8.71 -7.67
C VAL A 51 -10.78 8.14 -9.04
N GLU A 52 -10.00 7.21 -9.60
CA GLU A 52 -10.35 6.52 -10.86
C GLU A 52 -11.68 5.74 -10.78
N ARG A 53 -12.13 5.41 -9.56
CA ARG A 53 -13.41 4.74 -9.30
C ARG A 53 -14.55 5.69 -8.94
N GLY A 54 -14.33 7.01 -9.04
CA GLY A 54 -15.32 8.04 -8.74
C GLY A 54 -15.35 8.47 -7.26
N GLY A 55 -14.30 8.15 -6.51
CA GLY A 55 -14.11 8.64 -5.15
C GLY A 55 -13.50 10.02 -5.10
N ILE A 56 -13.63 10.71 -3.96
CA ILE A 56 -13.02 12.01 -3.72
C ILE A 56 -11.60 11.83 -3.21
N ARG A 57 -10.70 12.70 -3.69
CA ARG A 57 -9.32 12.76 -3.21
C ARG A 57 -9.27 13.10 -1.71
N GLY A 58 -8.39 12.43 -0.96
CA GLY A 58 -8.20 12.59 0.48
C GLY A 58 -8.91 11.51 1.30
N GLN A 59 -9.98 10.90 0.78
CA GLN A 59 -10.77 9.93 1.52
C GLN A 59 -10.00 8.65 1.91
N VAL A 60 -9.07 8.18 1.09
CA VAL A 60 -8.23 7.03 1.47
C VAL A 60 -7.27 7.41 2.59
N SER A 61 -6.75 8.62 2.58
CA SER A 61 -5.93 9.15 3.67
C SER A 61 -6.74 9.25 4.96
N ASP A 62 -8.00 9.73 4.88
CA ASP A 62 -8.90 9.78 6.03
C ASP A 62 -9.20 8.39 6.59
N VAL A 63 -9.42 7.40 5.71
CA VAL A 63 -9.56 6.00 6.14
C VAL A 63 -8.29 5.50 6.84
N ALA A 64 -7.10 5.84 6.31
CA ALA A 64 -5.83 5.41 6.89
C ALA A 64 -5.59 6.00 8.29
N ILE A 65 -6.02 7.26 8.54
CA ILE A 65 -5.96 7.90 9.85
C ILE A 65 -6.73 7.10 10.92
N TRP A 66 -7.80 6.40 10.54
CA TRP A 66 -8.53 5.50 11.43
C TRP A 66 -7.94 4.08 11.42
N ALA A 67 -7.64 3.54 10.25
CA ALA A 67 -7.21 2.16 10.10
C ALA A 67 -5.85 1.89 10.77
N VAL A 68 -4.89 2.83 10.69
CA VAL A 68 -3.53 2.63 11.23
C VAL A 68 -3.53 2.59 12.76
N PRO A 69 -4.10 3.57 13.50
CA PRO A 69 -4.14 3.49 14.97
C PRO A 69 -4.96 2.31 15.48
N PHE A 70 -6.11 2.03 14.87
CA PHE A 70 -6.93 0.87 15.25
C PHE A 70 -6.18 -0.44 15.00
N GLY A 71 -5.45 -0.53 13.88
CA GLY A 71 -4.60 -1.68 13.59
C GLY A 71 -3.49 -1.87 14.60
N LEU A 72 -2.82 -0.79 15.02
CA LEU A 72 -1.76 -0.82 16.02
C LEU A 72 -2.29 -1.25 17.39
N ILE A 73 -3.42 -0.67 17.81
CA ILE A 73 -4.10 -1.06 19.06
C ILE A 73 -4.53 -2.53 18.99
N GLY A 74 -5.16 -2.93 17.89
CA GLY A 74 -5.58 -4.32 17.71
C GLY A 74 -4.42 -5.31 17.73
N ALA A 75 -3.28 -4.96 17.09
CA ALA A 75 -2.08 -5.77 17.10
C ALA A 75 -1.54 -5.99 18.53
N ARG A 76 -1.53 -4.93 19.32
CA ARG A 76 -1.07 -5.00 20.72
C ARG A 76 -2.03 -5.78 21.59
N LEU A 77 -3.32 -5.53 21.48
CA LEU A 77 -4.34 -6.27 22.25
C LEU A 77 -4.30 -7.76 21.95
N TYR A 78 -4.14 -8.15 20.68
CA TYR A 78 -4.01 -9.55 20.31
C TYR A 78 -2.78 -10.19 20.94
N HIS A 79 -1.61 -9.54 20.83
CA HIS A 79 -0.37 -10.06 21.40
C HIS A 79 -0.45 -10.17 22.93
N VAL A 80 -0.97 -9.15 23.62
CA VAL A 80 -1.14 -9.20 25.07
C VAL A 80 -2.11 -10.33 25.50
N ALA A 81 -3.10 -10.63 24.69
CA ALA A 81 -4.06 -11.73 24.96
C ALA A 81 -3.47 -13.13 24.71
N THR A 82 -2.63 -13.27 23.65
CA THR A 82 -2.00 -14.57 23.32
C THR A 82 -0.80 -14.87 24.21
N ASP A 83 -0.05 -13.86 24.57
CA ASP A 83 1.21 -13.96 25.33
C ASP A 83 1.09 -13.28 26.71
N HIS A 84 -0.07 -13.45 27.38
CA HIS A 84 -0.40 -12.76 28.62
C HIS A 84 0.61 -13.01 29.75
N ASP A 85 1.22 -14.19 29.78
CA ASP A 85 2.24 -14.57 30.80
C ASP A 85 3.51 -13.70 30.72
N LEU A 86 3.74 -13.00 29.60
CA LEU A 86 4.84 -12.05 29.49
C LEU A 86 4.61 -10.79 30.34
N TYR A 87 3.35 -10.42 30.57
CA TYR A 87 2.95 -9.13 31.18
C TYR A 87 2.32 -9.30 32.56
N PHE A 88 1.64 -10.41 32.80
CA PHE A 88 0.84 -10.64 34.00
C PHE A 88 1.34 -11.87 34.76
N GLY A 89 1.76 -11.70 36.01
CA GLY A 89 2.24 -12.77 36.87
C GLY A 89 3.22 -12.27 37.94
N PRO A 90 3.68 -13.16 38.82
CA PRO A 90 4.65 -12.80 39.84
C PRO A 90 5.94 -12.25 39.24
N GLY A 91 6.34 -11.03 39.63
CA GLY A 91 7.58 -10.38 39.15
C GLY A 91 7.49 -9.75 37.77
N LYS A 92 6.30 -9.65 37.18
CA LYS A 92 6.04 -8.98 35.87
C LYS A 92 5.50 -7.56 36.10
N HIS A 93 5.65 -6.73 35.06
CA HIS A 93 5.19 -5.34 35.08
C HIS A 93 4.07 -5.13 34.06
N PRO A 94 2.80 -5.09 34.49
CA PRO A 94 1.66 -4.96 33.56
C PRO A 94 1.70 -3.72 32.67
N ILE A 95 2.43 -2.66 33.09
CA ILE A 95 2.60 -1.44 32.29
C ILE A 95 3.32 -1.70 30.96
N GLU A 96 4.19 -2.73 30.90
CA GLU A 96 4.87 -3.14 29.68
C GLU A 96 3.90 -3.59 28.58
N ALA A 97 2.66 -3.97 28.95
CA ALA A 97 1.59 -4.24 27.99
C ALA A 97 1.21 -3.03 27.14
N LEU A 98 1.53 -1.80 27.57
CA LEU A 98 1.31 -0.56 26.82
C LEU A 98 2.52 -0.14 25.97
N GLU A 99 3.68 -0.75 26.18
CA GLU A 99 4.94 -0.37 25.57
C GLU A 99 5.12 -0.99 24.16
N ILE A 100 4.43 -0.41 23.18
CA ILE A 100 4.45 -0.89 21.78
C ILE A 100 5.83 -0.78 21.11
N TRP A 101 6.71 0.09 21.62
CA TRP A 101 8.07 0.31 21.09
C TRP A 101 9.04 -0.83 21.41
N HIS A 102 8.72 -1.70 22.35
CA HIS A 102 9.47 -2.92 22.64
C HIS A 102 9.12 -4.09 21.74
N GLY A 103 8.16 -3.93 20.83
CA GLY A 103 7.68 -4.98 19.95
C GLY A 103 6.42 -5.67 20.51
N GLY A 104 6.17 -6.92 20.11
CA GLY A 104 4.98 -7.65 20.52
C GLY A 104 3.70 -7.11 19.87
N LEU A 105 3.60 -7.27 18.55
CA LEU A 105 2.47 -6.85 17.73
C LEU A 105 1.97 -8.04 16.92
N GLY A 106 0.77 -8.52 17.20
CA GLY A 106 0.18 -9.66 16.53
C GLY A 106 -0.52 -9.28 15.22
N ILE A 107 -0.17 -9.94 14.13
CA ILE A 107 -0.69 -9.62 12.78
C ILE A 107 -2.22 -9.79 12.68
N TRP A 108 -2.81 -10.77 13.33
CA TRP A 108 -4.25 -11.01 13.31
C TRP A 108 -5.01 -9.86 13.95
N GLY A 109 -4.49 -9.35 15.07
CA GLY A 109 -5.03 -8.17 15.73
C GLY A 109 -4.88 -6.90 14.87
N ALA A 110 -3.75 -6.75 14.17
CA ALA A 110 -3.54 -5.65 13.23
C ALA A 110 -4.57 -5.64 12.11
N ILE A 111 -4.83 -6.81 11.51
CA ILE A 111 -5.82 -6.97 10.43
C ILE A 111 -7.23 -6.65 10.93
N ALA A 112 -7.63 -7.26 12.07
CA ALA A 112 -8.96 -7.06 12.63
C ALA A 112 -9.20 -5.61 13.06
N GLY A 113 -8.26 -5.02 13.79
CA GLY A 113 -8.32 -3.61 14.22
C GLY A 113 -8.32 -2.66 13.04
N GLY A 114 -7.41 -2.85 12.08
CA GLY A 114 -7.34 -2.04 10.87
C GLY A 114 -8.61 -2.09 10.02
N ALA A 115 -9.19 -3.29 9.86
CA ALA A 115 -10.45 -3.46 9.16
C ALA A 115 -11.62 -2.79 9.90
N LEU A 116 -11.63 -2.86 11.24
CA LEU A 116 -12.61 -2.15 12.07
C LEU A 116 -12.48 -0.63 11.88
N GLY A 117 -11.29 -0.07 12.02
CA GLY A 117 -11.03 1.36 11.83
C GLY A 117 -11.42 1.83 10.44
N ALA A 118 -11.03 1.09 9.40
CA ALA A 118 -11.42 1.38 8.02
C ALA A 118 -12.94 1.35 7.82
N THR A 119 -13.63 0.36 8.44
CA THR A 119 -15.08 0.24 8.35
C THR A 119 -15.78 1.40 9.03
N VAL A 120 -15.30 1.83 10.21
CA VAL A 120 -15.85 2.99 10.94
C VAL A 120 -15.70 4.26 10.09
N ALA A 121 -14.51 4.49 9.55
CA ALA A 121 -14.24 5.65 8.69
C ALA A 121 -15.11 5.63 7.43
N ALA A 122 -15.15 4.51 6.71
CA ALA A 122 -15.93 4.37 5.49
C ALA A 122 -17.43 4.59 5.73
N ARG A 123 -17.99 4.04 6.82
CA ARG A 123 -19.40 4.26 7.20
C ARG A 123 -19.71 5.70 7.52
N ARG A 124 -18.80 6.41 8.21
CA ARG A 124 -18.96 7.84 8.52
C ARG A 124 -19.00 8.72 7.26
N MET A 125 -18.16 8.37 6.28
CA MET A 125 -18.06 9.07 4.99
C MET A 125 -19.08 8.60 3.94
N GLY A 126 -19.95 7.63 4.27
CA GLY A 126 -20.91 7.08 3.31
C GLY A 126 -20.25 6.23 2.20
N ILE A 127 -19.05 5.74 2.41
CA ILE A 127 -18.28 4.92 1.45
C ILE A 127 -18.72 3.46 1.54
N ARG A 128 -18.90 2.81 0.40
CA ARG A 128 -19.07 1.35 0.33
C ARG A 128 -17.74 0.63 0.47
N MET A 129 -17.69 -0.39 1.33
CA MET A 129 -16.44 -1.12 1.62
C MET A 129 -15.87 -1.87 0.41
N LEU A 130 -16.69 -2.52 -0.41
CA LEU A 130 -16.21 -3.31 -1.54
C LEU A 130 -15.46 -2.50 -2.60
N PRO A 131 -15.97 -1.34 -3.09
CA PRO A 131 -15.21 -0.45 -3.96
C PRO A 131 -13.91 0.06 -3.34
N LEU A 132 -13.94 0.38 -2.03
CA LEU A 132 -12.75 0.83 -1.30
C LEU A 132 -11.69 -0.28 -1.25
N MET A 133 -12.07 -1.51 -0.88
CA MET A 133 -11.19 -2.67 -0.86
C MET A 133 -10.58 -2.95 -2.24
N ASP A 134 -11.39 -2.85 -3.31
CA ASP A 134 -10.92 -3.00 -4.69
C ASP A 134 -9.93 -1.92 -5.11
N ALA A 135 -10.12 -0.69 -4.64
CA ALA A 135 -9.20 0.41 -4.89
C ALA A 135 -7.86 0.19 -4.16
N LEU A 136 -7.90 -0.28 -2.92
CA LEU A 136 -6.74 -0.46 -2.07
C LEU A 136 -5.92 -1.72 -2.41
N ALA A 137 -6.53 -2.76 -2.96
CA ALA A 137 -5.93 -4.08 -3.13
C ALA A 137 -4.53 -4.08 -3.79
N PRO A 138 -4.27 -3.39 -4.92
CA PRO A 138 -2.93 -3.34 -5.50
C PRO A 138 -1.95 -2.54 -4.64
N GLY A 139 -2.41 -1.50 -3.94
CA GLY A 139 -1.61 -0.74 -2.98
C GLY A 139 -1.16 -1.58 -1.78
N LEU A 140 -1.98 -2.53 -1.34
CA LEU A 140 -1.61 -3.49 -0.29
C LEU A 140 -0.46 -4.39 -0.74
N LEU A 141 -0.49 -4.93 -1.98
CA LEU A 141 0.64 -5.71 -2.51
C LEU A 141 1.92 -4.87 -2.61
N LEU A 142 1.80 -3.60 -3.00
CA LEU A 142 2.94 -2.68 -3.03
C LEU A 142 3.53 -2.48 -1.63
N ALA A 143 2.68 -2.23 -0.62
CA ALA A 143 3.12 -2.10 0.77
C ALA A 143 3.77 -3.37 1.28
N GLN A 144 3.22 -4.53 0.97
CA GLN A 144 3.78 -5.82 1.34
C GLN A 144 5.15 -6.06 0.68
N ALA A 145 5.30 -5.72 -0.61
CA ALA A 145 6.59 -5.80 -1.31
C ALA A 145 7.66 -4.93 -0.63
N ILE A 146 7.31 -3.69 -0.28
CA ILE A 146 8.21 -2.77 0.43
C ILE A 146 8.53 -3.29 1.83
N GLY A 147 7.52 -3.77 2.57
CA GLY A 147 7.69 -4.28 3.93
C GLY A 147 8.65 -5.46 4.03
N ARG A 148 8.77 -6.29 2.96
CA ARG A 148 9.72 -7.42 2.93
C ARG A 148 11.19 -7.02 3.00
N TRP A 149 11.52 -5.81 2.63
CA TRP A 149 12.88 -5.29 2.83
C TRP A 149 13.22 -5.13 4.31
N GLY A 150 12.24 -4.98 5.20
CA GLY A 150 12.44 -5.01 6.64
C GLY A 150 13.06 -6.34 7.12
N ASN A 151 12.61 -7.48 6.56
CA ASN A 151 13.17 -8.79 6.88
C ASN A 151 14.62 -8.94 6.40
N TYR A 152 14.98 -8.32 5.26
CA TYR A 152 16.35 -8.25 4.78
C TYR A 152 17.28 -7.54 5.77
N PHE A 153 16.84 -6.39 6.31
CA PHE A 153 17.63 -5.64 7.30
C PHE A 153 17.73 -6.35 8.66
N ASN A 154 16.71 -7.10 9.04
CA ASN A 154 16.72 -7.88 10.29
C ASN A 154 17.40 -9.24 10.14
N GLN A 155 17.77 -9.66 8.92
CA GLN A 155 18.29 -11.00 8.64
C GLN A 155 17.39 -12.12 9.19
N GLU A 156 16.09 -12.02 8.93
CA GLU A 156 15.07 -12.94 9.46
C GLU A 156 14.19 -13.53 8.35
N LEU A 157 13.44 -14.60 8.68
CA LEU A 157 12.46 -15.22 7.80
C LEU A 157 13.00 -15.69 6.44
N PHE A 158 14.30 -16.00 6.34
CA PHE A 158 14.91 -16.56 5.15
C PHE A 158 14.55 -18.06 4.98
N GLY A 159 14.82 -18.60 3.79
CA GLY A 159 14.50 -19.99 3.46
C GLY A 159 15.62 -20.96 3.75
N ARG A 160 15.51 -22.17 3.23
CA ARG A 160 16.49 -23.26 3.38
C ARG A 160 17.87 -22.84 2.87
N PRO A 161 18.96 -23.52 3.33
CA PRO A 161 20.29 -23.34 2.77
C PRO A 161 20.30 -23.52 1.25
N THR A 162 21.09 -22.71 0.55
CA THR A 162 21.19 -22.75 -0.91
C THR A 162 22.60 -22.43 -1.39
N THR A 163 22.99 -23.01 -2.53
CA THR A 163 24.21 -22.70 -3.25
C THR A 163 23.98 -21.84 -4.50
N LEU A 164 22.74 -21.34 -4.67
CA LEU A 164 22.38 -20.51 -5.81
C LEU A 164 23.17 -19.18 -5.82
N PRO A 165 23.50 -18.63 -6.98
CA PRO A 165 24.31 -17.41 -7.08
C PRO A 165 23.63 -16.16 -6.50
N TRP A 166 22.33 -16.20 -6.25
CA TRP A 166 21.57 -15.15 -5.55
C TRP A 166 21.19 -15.52 -4.12
N GLY A 167 21.89 -16.52 -3.51
CA GLY A 167 21.71 -16.86 -2.11
C GLY A 167 22.00 -15.67 -1.20
N LEU A 168 21.19 -15.46 -0.17
CA LEU A 168 21.37 -14.44 0.85
C LEU A 168 22.38 -14.92 1.89
N LYS A 169 23.46 -14.18 2.07
CA LYS A 169 24.44 -14.47 3.14
C LYS A 169 23.89 -13.99 4.46
N ILE A 170 23.79 -14.89 5.44
CA ILE A 170 23.30 -14.60 6.79
C ILE A 170 24.49 -14.65 7.77
N ASP A 171 24.56 -13.64 8.65
CA ASP A 171 25.58 -13.58 9.69
C ASP A 171 25.40 -14.72 10.69
N ALA A 172 26.52 -15.21 11.23
CA ALA A 172 26.51 -16.38 12.12
C ALA A 172 25.56 -16.22 13.33
N ALA A 173 25.43 -14.99 13.86
CA ALA A 173 24.55 -14.71 14.98
C ALA A 173 23.04 -14.78 14.67
N HIS A 174 22.67 -14.78 13.38
CA HIS A 174 21.27 -14.83 12.94
C HIS A 174 20.88 -16.18 12.35
N ARG A 175 21.78 -17.14 12.34
CA ARG A 175 21.50 -18.49 11.84
C ARG A 175 20.78 -19.30 12.92
N PRO A 176 19.69 -20.00 12.57
CA PRO A 176 18.99 -20.84 13.52
C PRO A 176 19.80 -22.09 13.87
N ASP A 177 19.50 -22.66 15.03
CA ASP A 177 20.13 -23.89 15.54
C ASP A 177 20.02 -25.02 14.51
N GLY A 178 21.12 -25.74 14.32
CA GLY A 178 21.25 -26.82 13.33
C GLY A 178 21.57 -26.36 11.89
N PHE A 179 21.68 -25.04 11.65
CA PHE A 179 22.03 -24.47 10.35
C PHE A 179 23.29 -23.59 10.39
N GLU A 180 24.03 -23.60 11.48
CA GLU A 180 25.20 -22.73 11.74
C GLU A 180 26.30 -22.91 10.68
N GLN A 181 26.44 -24.12 10.13
CA GLN A 181 27.44 -24.47 9.10
C GLN A 181 27.11 -23.87 7.72
N PHE A 182 25.90 -23.42 7.46
CA PHE A 182 25.51 -22.85 6.18
C PHE A 182 25.66 -21.33 6.21
N ALA A 183 26.26 -20.75 5.18
CA ALA A 183 26.47 -19.32 5.07
C ALA A 183 25.39 -18.63 4.24
N THR A 184 24.79 -19.33 3.29
CA THR A 184 23.85 -18.77 2.30
C THR A 184 22.51 -19.51 2.31
N PHE A 185 21.44 -18.74 2.19
CA PHE A 185 20.05 -19.18 2.31
C PHE A 185 19.18 -18.59 1.20
N HIS A 186 18.01 -19.19 0.93
CA HIS A 186 17.08 -18.63 -0.02
C HIS A 186 16.57 -17.25 0.44
N PRO A 187 16.67 -16.18 -0.39
CA PRO A 187 16.23 -14.84 -0.07
C PRO A 187 14.71 -14.71 -0.19
N THR A 188 13.96 -15.28 0.73
CA THR A 188 12.49 -15.29 0.71
C THR A 188 11.90 -13.89 0.67
N TYR A 189 12.55 -12.91 1.30
CA TYR A 189 12.15 -11.50 1.23
C TYR A 189 12.09 -10.99 -0.22
N LEU A 190 13.10 -11.35 -1.04
CA LEU A 190 13.18 -10.96 -2.44
C LEU A 190 12.12 -11.70 -3.27
N TYR A 191 11.92 -12.99 -3.02
CA TYR A 191 10.90 -13.77 -3.71
C TYR A 191 9.51 -13.22 -3.44
N GLU A 192 9.19 -12.90 -2.17
CA GLU A 192 7.91 -12.29 -1.79
C GLU A 192 7.77 -10.85 -2.36
N CYS A 193 8.84 -10.07 -2.39
CA CYS A 193 8.84 -8.74 -3.00
C CYS A 193 8.48 -8.84 -4.49
N LEU A 194 9.17 -9.67 -5.25
CA LEU A 194 8.93 -9.86 -6.69
C LEU A 194 7.53 -10.44 -6.96
N TRP A 195 7.09 -11.42 -6.15
CA TRP A 195 5.75 -11.97 -6.25
C TRP A 195 4.67 -10.92 -6.04
N ASN A 196 4.81 -10.10 -5.00
CA ASN A 196 3.84 -9.05 -4.70
C ASN A 196 3.83 -7.95 -5.77
N LEU A 197 4.98 -7.55 -6.31
CA LEU A 197 5.05 -6.60 -7.43
C LEU A 197 4.44 -7.18 -8.70
N GLY A 198 4.72 -8.43 -9.03
CA GLY A 198 4.10 -9.13 -10.16
C GLY A 198 2.59 -9.26 -9.97
N GLY A 199 2.14 -9.61 -8.76
CA GLY A 199 0.74 -9.66 -8.37
C GLY A 199 0.04 -8.30 -8.47
N MET A 200 0.69 -7.23 -8.02
CA MET A 200 0.19 -5.86 -8.21
C MET A 200 -0.03 -5.54 -9.69
N GLY A 201 0.96 -5.83 -10.53
CA GLY A 201 0.85 -5.64 -11.98
C GLY A 201 -0.32 -6.42 -12.58
N LEU A 202 -0.48 -7.69 -12.18
CA LEU A 202 -1.58 -8.55 -12.60
C LEU A 202 -2.94 -8.01 -12.16
N LEU A 203 -3.07 -7.52 -10.91
CA LEU A 203 -4.31 -6.91 -10.40
C LEU A 203 -4.69 -5.67 -11.22
N VAL A 204 -3.72 -4.78 -11.47
CA VAL A 204 -3.96 -3.56 -12.25
C VAL A 204 -4.35 -3.90 -13.68
N TRP A 205 -3.66 -4.85 -14.31
CA TRP A 205 -3.99 -5.32 -15.65
C TRP A 205 -5.40 -5.94 -15.71
N ALA A 206 -5.72 -6.85 -14.79
CA ALA A 206 -7.03 -7.51 -14.74
C ALA A 206 -8.16 -6.51 -14.50
N ASP A 207 -7.97 -5.55 -13.58
CA ASP A 207 -8.97 -4.54 -13.30
C ASP A 207 -9.24 -3.62 -14.49
N ARG A 208 -8.18 -3.17 -15.18
CA ARG A 208 -8.31 -2.35 -16.40
C ARG A 208 -8.95 -3.12 -17.54
N ARG A 209 -8.56 -4.39 -17.74
CA ARG A 209 -9.03 -5.22 -18.85
C ARG A 209 -10.47 -5.67 -18.68
N PHE A 210 -10.90 -6.02 -17.45
CA PHE A 210 -12.19 -6.64 -17.16
C PHE A 210 -13.14 -5.72 -16.37
N ARG A 211 -12.72 -4.52 -16.00
CA ARG A 211 -13.49 -3.55 -15.20
C ARG A 211 -14.10 -4.21 -13.96
N LEU A 212 -13.25 -4.85 -13.16
CA LEU A 212 -13.66 -5.59 -11.97
C LEU A 212 -14.21 -4.65 -10.89
N GLY A 213 -15.27 -5.08 -10.23
CA GLY A 213 -15.90 -4.37 -9.11
C GLY A 213 -16.49 -5.36 -8.09
N TYR A 214 -17.27 -4.86 -7.16
CA TYR A 214 -17.95 -5.65 -6.13
C TYR A 214 -17.00 -6.54 -5.32
N GLY A 215 -15.80 -6.03 -4.97
CA GLY A 215 -14.81 -6.77 -4.18
C GLY A 215 -14.00 -7.81 -4.94
N ARG A 216 -14.13 -7.89 -6.29
CA ARG A 216 -13.42 -8.90 -7.10
C ARG A 216 -11.92 -8.65 -7.22
N VAL A 217 -11.49 -7.37 -7.26
CA VAL A 217 -10.05 -7.06 -7.26
C VAL A 217 -9.45 -7.46 -5.92
N PHE A 218 -10.16 -7.22 -4.82
CA PHE A 218 -9.72 -7.64 -3.50
C PHE A 218 -9.71 -9.18 -3.35
N ALA A 219 -10.72 -9.89 -3.86
CA ALA A 219 -10.71 -11.35 -3.88
C ALA A 219 -9.52 -11.90 -4.68
N LEU A 220 -9.23 -11.32 -5.84
CA LEU A 220 -8.06 -11.69 -6.66
C LEU A 220 -6.75 -11.38 -5.91
N TYR A 221 -6.68 -10.25 -5.19
CA TYR A 221 -5.56 -9.94 -4.29
C TYR A 221 -5.34 -11.04 -3.26
N VAL A 222 -6.41 -11.47 -2.57
CA VAL A 222 -6.31 -12.55 -1.57
C VAL A 222 -5.81 -13.84 -2.22
N MET A 223 -6.30 -14.21 -3.39
CA MET A 223 -5.86 -15.39 -4.13
C MET A 223 -4.37 -15.32 -4.49
N ILE A 224 -3.90 -14.20 -5.05
CA ILE A 224 -2.51 -14.01 -5.44
C ILE A 224 -1.59 -14.05 -4.22
N TYR A 225 -1.97 -13.31 -3.16
CA TYR A 225 -1.17 -13.25 -1.94
C TYR A 225 -1.07 -14.60 -1.25
N THR A 226 -2.19 -15.32 -1.09
CA THR A 226 -2.20 -16.62 -0.41
C THR A 226 -1.47 -17.70 -1.21
N ALA A 227 -1.54 -17.67 -2.55
CA ALA A 227 -0.75 -18.57 -3.40
C ALA A 227 0.76 -18.35 -3.19
N GLY A 228 1.21 -17.10 -3.22
CA GLY A 228 2.61 -16.77 -2.91
C GLY A 228 3.00 -17.12 -1.49
N ARG A 229 2.16 -16.81 -0.52
CA ARG A 229 2.41 -17.12 0.89
C ARG A 229 2.55 -18.62 1.14
N GLY A 230 1.67 -19.44 0.58
CA GLY A 230 1.74 -20.90 0.70
C GLY A 230 3.04 -21.46 0.12
N TRP A 231 3.47 -20.97 -1.05
CA TRP A 231 4.74 -21.36 -1.66
C TRP A 231 5.94 -20.94 -0.79
N ILE A 232 6.01 -19.68 -0.40
CA ILE A 232 7.13 -19.15 0.41
C ILE A 232 7.19 -19.84 1.78
N GLU A 233 6.05 -20.10 2.41
CA GLU A 233 5.99 -20.80 3.70
C GLU A 233 6.63 -22.19 3.62
N SER A 234 6.51 -22.89 2.49
CA SER A 234 7.15 -24.18 2.26
C SER A 234 8.68 -24.12 2.16
N LEU A 235 9.25 -22.95 1.88
CA LEU A 235 10.70 -22.72 1.79
C LEU A 235 11.32 -22.31 3.14
N ARG A 236 10.52 -21.80 4.09
CA ARG A 236 11.00 -21.25 5.36
C ARG A 236 11.45 -22.34 6.32
N ILE A 237 12.43 -22.00 7.16
CA ILE A 237 13.03 -22.89 8.15
C ILE A 237 12.82 -22.43 9.60
N ASP A 238 12.19 -21.25 9.80
CA ASP A 238 11.90 -20.77 11.13
C ASP A 238 10.93 -21.71 11.88
N THR A 239 11.13 -21.84 13.16
CA THR A 239 10.27 -22.64 14.04
C THR A 239 8.95 -21.92 14.30
N ILE A 240 7.84 -22.65 14.18
CA ILE A 240 6.50 -22.17 14.53
C ILE A 240 5.83 -23.21 15.45
N GLU A 241 4.96 -22.75 16.36
CA GLU A 241 4.29 -23.59 17.35
C GLU A 241 3.44 -24.72 16.72
N LEU A 242 2.87 -24.48 15.54
CA LEU A 242 2.04 -25.43 14.81
C LEU A 242 2.72 -25.84 13.49
N ASP A 243 3.86 -26.51 13.56
CA ASP A 243 4.69 -26.84 12.38
C ASP A 243 4.26 -28.13 11.74
N ASN A 244 3.45 -28.93 12.06
CA ASN A 244 3.05 -30.16 11.33
C ASN A 244 1.60 -30.55 11.58
N VAL A 245 0.68 -29.74 11.09
CA VAL A 245 -0.74 -30.07 11.14
C VAL A 245 -1.10 -30.84 9.87
N LEU A 246 -1.38 -32.14 10.00
CA LEU A 246 -1.69 -33.01 8.86
C LEU A 246 -0.66 -32.97 7.72
N GLY A 247 0.63 -32.92 8.08
CA GLY A 247 1.74 -32.92 7.11
C GLY A 247 2.09 -31.56 6.50
N LEU A 248 1.43 -30.48 6.88
CA LEU A 248 1.69 -29.14 6.40
C LEU A 248 1.80 -28.13 7.56
N ARG A 249 2.55 -27.07 7.33
CA ARG A 249 2.62 -25.94 8.26
C ARG A 249 1.27 -25.23 8.33
N TRP A 250 0.89 -24.74 9.50
CA TRP A 250 -0.39 -24.02 9.70
C TRP A 250 -0.60 -22.87 8.72
N GLY A 251 0.47 -22.12 8.41
CA GLY A 251 0.42 -21.03 7.43
C GLY A 251 0.02 -21.47 6.02
N VAL A 252 0.37 -22.70 5.62
CA VAL A 252 -0.04 -23.28 4.33
C VAL A 252 -1.53 -23.59 4.33
N TRP A 253 -2.04 -24.20 5.41
CA TRP A 253 -3.49 -24.48 5.57
C TRP A 253 -4.32 -23.20 5.50
N MET A 254 -3.92 -22.17 6.24
CA MET A 254 -4.60 -20.86 6.19
C MET A 254 -4.57 -20.26 4.79
N SER A 255 -3.45 -20.41 4.06
CA SER A 255 -3.34 -19.95 2.69
C SER A 255 -4.30 -20.68 1.75
N ILE A 256 -4.44 -22.01 1.88
CA ILE A 256 -5.36 -22.81 1.08
C ILE A 256 -6.82 -22.41 1.39
N ILE A 257 -7.20 -22.32 2.66
CA ILE A 257 -8.55 -21.95 3.07
C ILE A 257 -8.94 -20.58 2.52
N LEU A 258 -8.07 -19.56 2.72
CA LEU A 258 -8.35 -18.22 2.26
C LEU A 258 -8.37 -18.13 0.72
N PHE A 259 -7.52 -18.89 0.04
CA PHE A 259 -7.54 -18.98 -1.42
C PHE A 259 -8.89 -19.52 -1.92
N VAL A 260 -9.33 -20.64 -1.36
CA VAL A 260 -10.61 -21.28 -1.75
C VAL A 260 -11.80 -20.36 -1.48
N LEU A 261 -11.84 -19.71 -0.31
CA LEU A 261 -12.91 -18.76 0.03
C LEU A 261 -12.93 -17.56 -0.91
N ALA A 262 -11.75 -17.00 -1.22
CA ALA A 262 -11.64 -15.89 -2.16
C ALA A 262 -12.02 -16.28 -3.58
N ALA A 263 -11.62 -17.47 -4.04
CA ALA A 263 -11.99 -18.01 -5.35
C ALA A 263 -13.50 -18.26 -5.44
N ALA A 264 -14.10 -18.85 -4.41
CA ALA A 264 -15.54 -19.08 -4.35
C ALA A 264 -16.32 -17.74 -4.41
N TYR A 265 -15.89 -16.74 -3.61
CA TYR A 265 -16.48 -15.40 -3.68
C TYR A 265 -16.31 -14.76 -5.06
N PHE A 266 -15.12 -14.85 -5.64
CA PHE A 266 -14.83 -14.29 -6.97
C PHE A 266 -15.76 -14.88 -8.05
N LEU A 267 -15.88 -16.21 -8.09
CA LEU A 267 -16.73 -16.92 -9.04
C LEU A 267 -18.22 -16.62 -8.82
N TRP A 268 -18.65 -16.60 -7.57
CA TRP A 268 -20.03 -16.22 -7.22
C TRP A 268 -20.34 -14.78 -7.64
N SER A 269 -19.44 -13.83 -7.33
CA SER A 269 -19.62 -12.43 -7.66
C SER A 269 -19.64 -12.17 -9.18
N LEU A 270 -18.89 -12.94 -9.98
CA LEU A 270 -18.94 -12.87 -11.44
C LEU A 270 -20.32 -13.19 -11.99
N ARG A 271 -21.01 -14.19 -11.40
CA ARG A 271 -22.34 -14.61 -11.82
C ARG A 271 -23.45 -13.71 -11.28
N ALA A 272 -23.34 -13.30 -10.01
CA ALA A 272 -24.39 -12.57 -9.31
C ALA A 272 -24.44 -11.07 -9.62
N ARG A 273 -23.31 -10.46 -9.98
CA ARG A 273 -23.19 -8.99 -10.12
C ARG A 273 -22.31 -8.62 -11.29
N PRO A 274 -22.82 -8.55 -12.53
CA PRO A 274 -22.03 -8.21 -13.72
C PRO A 274 -21.50 -6.77 -13.65
N GLY A 275 -20.30 -6.55 -14.21
CA GLY A 275 -19.70 -5.23 -14.35
C GLY A 275 -19.08 -4.67 -13.05
N ARG A 276 -19.03 -3.36 -12.96
CA ARG A 276 -18.55 -2.59 -11.81
C ARG A 276 -19.70 -1.76 -11.25
N GLU A 277 -19.73 -1.52 -9.95
CA GLU A 277 -20.69 -0.63 -9.30
C GLU A 277 -20.64 0.79 -9.91
N SER A 278 -21.80 1.41 -10.07
CA SER A 278 -21.96 2.75 -10.66
C SER A 278 -21.46 3.86 -9.72
N SER A 279 -21.52 3.62 -8.41
CA SER A 279 -21.10 4.59 -7.40
C SER A 279 -20.33 3.88 -6.26
N PRO A 280 -19.20 4.45 -5.80
CA PRO A 280 -18.49 3.95 -4.64
C PRO A 280 -19.15 4.35 -3.31
N TYR A 281 -20.24 5.11 -3.33
CA TYR A 281 -20.95 5.61 -2.14
C TYR A 281 -22.25 4.89 -1.88
N VAL A 282 -22.67 4.91 -0.64
CA VAL A 282 -24.03 4.51 -0.24
C VAL A 282 -25.03 5.53 -0.80
N GLU A 283 -26.17 5.04 -1.26
CA GLU A 283 -27.23 5.87 -1.84
C GLU A 283 -27.63 7.00 -0.89
N GLY A 284 -27.69 8.22 -1.41
CA GLY A 284 -27.98 9.43 -0.64
C GLY A 284 -26.85 9.96 0.26
N ARG A 285 -25.66 9.31 0.27
CA ARG A 285 -24.52 9.72 1.10
C ARG A 285 -23.27 10.10 0.32
N GLY A 286 -23.29 9.98 -1.00
CA GLY A 286 -22.21 10.47 -1.85
C GLY A 286 -22.18 11.99 -1.89
N PRO A 287 -21.07 12.60 -2.39
CA PRO A 287 -21.05 14.02 -2.68
C PRO A 287 -22.23 14.33 -3.60
N ALA A 288 -22.91 15.45 -3.35
CA ALA A 288 -23.94 15.94 -4.25
C ALA A 288 -23.32 16.01 -5.65
N ALA A 289 -23.97 15.37 -6.64
CA ALA A 289 -23.57 15.57 -8.02
C ALA A 289 -23.57 17.08 -8.24
N GLU A 290 -22.44 17.64 -8.70
CA GLU A 290 -22.45 19.03 -9.16
C GLU A 290 -23.62 19.15 -10.13
N PRO A 291 -24.51 20.16 -9.98
CA PRO A 291 -25.59 20.33 -10.91
C PRO A 291 -24.94 20.41 -12.29
N SER A 292 -25.27 19.45 -13.13
CA SER A 292 -24.88 19.49 -14.55
C SER A 292 -25.32 20.85 -15.05
N VAL A 293 -24.37 21.73 -15.36
CA VAL A 293 -24.65 22.98 -16.07
C VAL A 293 -25.26 22.52 -17.38
N SER A 294 -26.59 22.53 -17.40
CA SER A 294 -27.38 22.31 -18.60
C SER A 294 -26.96 23.40 -19.57
N SER A 295 -26.11 23.04 -20.51
CA SER A 295 -25.89 23.80 -21.74
C SER A 295 -27.16 23.68 -22.60
N GLY A 296 -28.18 24.40 -22.19
CA GLY A 296 -29.48 24.40 -22.82
C GLY A 296 -30.16 25.75 -22.60
N GLN A 297 -29.54 26.82 -22.98
CA GLN A 297 -30.24 28.01 -23.45
C GLN A 297 -30.02 28.11 -24.95
N SER A 298 -30.86 27.40 -25.68
CA SER A 298 -31.20 27.77 -27.04
C SER A 298 -31.74 29.21 -27.00
N HIS A 299 -30.95 30.10 -27.58
CA HIS A 299 -31.43 31.38 -28.10
C HIS A 299 -32.42 31.03 -29.20
N ASP A 300 -33.70 31.08 -28.87
CA ASP A 300 -34.76 31.19 -29.86
C ASP A 300 -35.63 32.38 -29.45
N GLY A 301 -35.60 33.38 -30.25
CA GLY A 301 -36.39 34.61 -30.06
C GLY A 301 -35.83 35.71 -30.94
N LEU A 302 -35.81 35.43 -32.26
CA LEU A 302 -35.76 36.45 -33.31
C LEU A 302 -37.18 37.00 -33.52
N ASP A 303 -37.19 38.22 -33.92
CA ASP A 303 -38.24 39.04 -34.54
C ASP A 303 -39.16 39.82 -33.63
N GLN A 304 -38.82 41.10 -33.54
CA GLN A 304 -39.70 42.12 -34.07
C GLN A 304 -38.92 43.41 -34.32
N VAL A 305 -38.94 43.77 -35.57
CA VAL A 305 -38.57 45.04 -36.19
C VAL A 305 -39.65 46.04 -35.80
N GLU A 306 -39.28 47.20 -35.29
CA GLU A 306 -40.02 48.45 -35.50
C GLU A 306 -38.99 49.53 -35.75
N ASP A 307 -39.07 50.02 -37.01
CA ASP A 307 -38.51 51.29 -37.49
C ASP A 307 -39.10 52.43 -36.72
N ASP A 308 -38.30 53.36 -36.33
CA ASP A 308 -38.67 54.78 -36.35
C ASP A 308 -37.39 55.63 -36.48
N ASP A 309 -37.46 56.45 -37.51
CA ASP A 309 -36.55 57.50 -37.92
C ASP A 309 -36.42 58.56 -36.83
N ASP A 310 -35.31 59.22 -36.74
CA ASP A 310 -35.13 60.66 -36.98
C ASP A 310 -33.80 61.14 -36.38
N ASP A 311 -32.98 61.64 -37.31
CA ASP A 311 -32.33 62.93 -37.43
C ASP A 311 -31.36 63.44 -36.36
N ASP A 312 -30.24 63.87 -36.96
CA ASP A 312 -29.49 65.11 -36.81
C ASP A 312 -28.25 65.14 -35.88
N GLU A 313 -27.25 65.37 -36.65
CA GLU A 313 -26.22 66.46 -36.59
C GLU A 313 -25.03 66.35 -35.62
N ASP A 314 -23.93 66.27 -36.29
CA ASP A 314 -22.76 67.15 -36.32
C ASP A 314 -21.75 67.18 -35.14
N ASP A 315 -20.58 67.15 -35.61
CA ASP A 315 -19.33 67.89 -35.30
C ASP A 315 -18.23 67.16 -34.53
N ASP A 316 -17.26 66.80 -35.34
CA ASP A 316 -15.91 67.39 -35.52
C ASP A 316 -14.85 67.17 -34.40
N VAL A 317 -13.71 66.76 -34.94
CA VAL A 317 -12.36 67.24 -34.70
C VAL A 317 -11.38 66.40 -33.89
N ALA A 318 -10.49 65.84 -34.66
CA ALA A 318 -9.01 65.80 -34.55
C ALA A 318 -8.32 64.86 -33.60
N ALA A 319 -7.63 63.94 -34.19
CA ALA A 319 -6.29 63.50 -33.78
C ALA A 319 -5.27 64.67 -34.02
N PRO A 320 -4.02 64.63 -33.65
CA PRO A 320 -3.07 63.49 -33.72
C PRO A 320 -1.92 63.50 -32.69
N ASP A 321 -1.07 62.45 -32.87
CA ASP A 321 0.39 62.44 -32.69
C ASP A 321 0.98 62.44 -31.25
N ASP A 322 1.88 61.63 -30.82
CA ASP A 322 3.20 61.30 -31.31
C ASP A 322 3.90 60.27 -30.40
N VAL A 323 4.68 59.38 -30.99
CA VAL A 323 5.76 58.57 -30.43
C VAL A 323 7.00 59.47 -30.23
N PRO A 324 8.00 59.26 -29.35
CA PRO A 324 8.94 58.16 -29.55
C PRO A 324 9.68 57.61 -28.29
N ALA A 325 10.15 56.42 -28.46
CA ALA A 325 11.46 55.76 -28.26
C ALA A 325 12.54 56.38 -27.34
N GLY A 326 13.30 55.50 -26.73
CA GLY A 326 14.66 55.67 -26.23
C GLY A 326 14.94 54.81 -25.03
N GLU A 327 15.54 53.70 -25.20
CA GLU A 327 16.97 53.32 -25.27
C GLU A 327 17.71 53.31 -23.93
N THR A 328 18.28 52.13 -23.68
CA THR A 328 19.66 51.82 -23.27
C THR A 328 20.13 51.98 -21.83
N GLY A 329 20.83 50.94 -21.42
CA GLY A 329 22.01 51.00 -20.61
C GLY A 329 22.00 50.06 -19.39
N SER A 330 22.54 48.88 -19.44
CA SER A 330 23.94 48.40 -19.42
C SER A 330 24.62 48.51 -18.06
N SER A 331 25.26 47.44 -17.79
CA SER A 331 26.49 47.21 -17.00
C SER A 331 26.31 46.86 -15.53
N SER A 332 26.63 45.66 -15.15
CA SER A 332 27.95 45.03 -14.89
C SER A 332 28.45 45.25 -13.47
N THR A 333 28.78 44.19 -12.90
CA THR A 333 30.07 43.73 -12.34
C THR A 333 30.07 43.33 -10.87
N THR A 334 30.44 42.10 -10.69
CA THR A 334 31.54 41.53 -9.87
C THR A 334 31.38 41.54 -8.35
N SER A 335 31.44 40.36 -7.75
CA SER A 335 32.61 39.61 -7.32
C SER A 335 32.71 39.40 -5.81
N LYS A 336 32.96 38.17 -5.50
CA LYS A 336 33.84 37.58 -4.45
C LYS A 336 33.26 37.20 -3.13
N ASP A 337 33.44 35.93 -3.02
CA ASP A 337 33.76 35.06 -1.88
C ASP A 337 34.57 35.68 -0.74
N PRO A 338 34.66 35.06 0.42
CA PRO A 338 34.98 33.66 0.60
C PRO A 338 33.88 32.82 1.28
#